data_30bf42e79d5508cdc7555e83d843e8c8
#
_entry.id   30bf42e79d5508cdc7555e83d843e8c8
#
_cell.length_a   1.000
_cell.length_b   1.000
_cell.length_c   1.000
_cell.angle_alpha   90.00
_cell.angle_beta   90.00
_cell.angle_gamma   90.00
#
_symmetry.space_group_name_H-M   'P 1'
#
loop_
_entity.id
_entity.type
_entity.pdbx_description
1 polymer ?
#
loop_
_entity_poly.entity_id
_entity_poly.type
_entity_poly.pdbx_seq_one_letter_code
_entity_poly.pdbx_strand_id
1 'polypeptide(L)'
;MKVKSFTKRDQKVKNKITTLIVGLLFAILIGQGTSFKASFKTAQMFERKGDYNAAISIYTDLYSKNINDQRVFRSLINVYKKSEKLQEGITFFETLYQSNPLNLQIGLTLFEFYYLGGHKLLAETTLSKLEAQFGHLEPFYRGILQIYMNEGLEKEILSLARRVRQQFHPPLFSQELGYYYQARRVYDRAMDEYILYLSQNKDRGYYISKRILKMSDEPESISIIDKKLTQSSHIHDRIIFILADFYFKQQQYQKAFQLHVQLGAITPKDMSRWFKFANQLQKELAYSHSIHAFEIILKNSQDSHMRGQALIGLGKSFEAQITPTSYTNIIDYYYNDNLFLDTPMLSITHITNSHLNSSIAFYDSVLTGHSFSNQSAQAYYRLGEIHYHVNQDFDRAFSQYQSSLKNHPNQNLKKTLQLRIADTYLAKGDPQKAFRYIDSLFVNQQSSDVENKRILMAFHTLPLDTVMDFIESAFTHINPTSSSFNDLMELRELIQIHFIKGSEMDKEAFQLFVKADLKIRQSRLMEAIETINYLQEIFQNSSIYPLAVFRKSLVLNHLSKSKLALESLELLKDTFIEDRAIILTGQIYELNQSNIHNALKSYHRILDEFPESIYFQPVRYHIRTLEEKIKS
;
A
#
# COMPACT_ATOMS: atom_id res chain seq x y z
N MET A 1 9.99 80.82 36.13
CA MET A 1 10.22 79.40 36.34
C MET A 1 10.31 78.71 34.99
N LYS A 2 11.52 78.40 34.49
CA LYS A 2 11.72 77.78 33.15
C LYS A 2 11.78 76.27 33.31
N VAL A 3 10.82 75.56 32.82
CA VAL A 3 10.86 74.10 32.68
C VAL A 3 11.70 73.77 31.44
N LYS A 4 12.81 73.06 31.62
CA LYS A 4 13.69 72.62 30.57
C LYS A 4 12.99 71.48 29.77
N SER A 5 12.75 71.69 28.50
CA SER A 5 12.31 70.69 27.56
C SER A 5 13.44 69.66 27.33
N PHE A 6 13.21 68.41 27.71
CA PHE A 6 14.06 67.29 27.31
C PHE A 6 14.00 67.11 25.81
N THR A 7 15.13 67.19 25.14
CA THR A 7 15.21 67.19 23.68
C THR A 7 15.07 65.77 23.13
N LYS A 8 14.37 65.60 22.03
CA LYS A 8 14.23 64.37 21.24
C LYS A 8 15.56 63.63 20.94
N ARG A 9 16.67 64.30 21.18
CA ARG A 9 18.03 63.80 21.00
C ARG A 9 18.46 62.82 22.09
N ASP A 10 18.07 63.05 23.34
CA ASP A 10 18.41 62.20 24.49
C ASP A 10 17.62 60.89 24.49
N GLN A 11 16.38 60.93 23.98
CA GLN A 11 15.54 59.74 23.84
C GLN A 11 16.04 58.81 22.72
N LYS A 12 16.59 59.38 21.62
CA LYS A 12 17.21 58.62 20.52
C LYS A 12 18.51 57.93 20.92
N VAL A 13 19.28 58.57 21.82
CA VAL A 13 20.53 57.99 22.38
C VAL A 13 20.20 56.86 23.35
N LYS A 14 19.25 57.05 24.27
CA LYS A 14 18.79 55.99 25.18
C LYS A 14 18.25 54.76 24.40
N ASN A 15 17.40 54.97 23.39
CA ASN A 15 16.89 53.86 22.59
C ASN A 15 17.99 53.12 21.82
N LYS A 16 19.02 53.83 21.31
CA LYS A 16 20.16 53.15 20.66
C LYS A 16 21.00 52.33 21.63
N ILE A 17 21.22 52.83 22.85
CA ILE A 17 21.98 52.11 23.90
C ILE A 17 21.18 50.89 24.36
N THR A 18 19.85 51.01 24.55
CA THR A 18 18.99 49.88 24.92
C THR A 18 18.95 48.80 23.82
N THR A 19 18.87 49.22 22.55
CA THR A 19 18.90 48.27 21.39
C THR A 19 20.27 47.58 21.28
N LEU A 20 21.37 48.29 21.59
CA LEU A 20 22.73 47.71 21.57
C LEU A 20 22.94 46.71 22.72
N ILE A 21 22.41 47.00 23.92
CA ILE A 21 22.48 46.10 25.07
C ILE A 21 21.62 44.87 24.87
N VAL A 22 20.40 45.02 24.31
CA VAL A 22 19.53 43.89 23.95
C VAL A 22 20.16 43.05 22.84
N GLY A 23 20.78 43.68 21.83
CA GLY A 23 21.54 42.97 20.77
C GLY A 23 22.74 42.22 21.32
N LEU A 24 23.49 42.77 22.27
CA LEU A 24 24.61 42.09 22.91
C LEU A 24 24.18 40.94 23.81
N LEU A 25 23.08 41.08 24.56
CA LEU A 25 22.47 39.98 25.34
C LEU A 25 21.95 38.87 24.45
N PHE A 26 21.32 39.19 23.29
CA PHE A 26 20.89 38.21 22.29
C PHE A 26 22.09 37.49 21.64
N ALA A 27 23.18 38.20 21.32
CA ALA A 27 24.40 37.62 20.78
C ALA A 27 25.10 36.67 21.76
N ILE A 28 25.10 36.99 23.05
CA ILE A 28 25.65 36.13 24.11
C ILE A 28 24.79 34.87 24.29
N LEU A 29 23.45 35.00 24.24
CA LEU A 29 22.53 33.87 24.32
C LEU A 29 22.64 32.94 23.07
N ILE A 30 22.80 33.51 21.88
CA ILE A 30 23.00 32.74 20.63
C ILE A 30 24.38 32.06 20.64
N GLY A 31 25.43 32.76 21.12
CA GLY A 31 26.77 32.21 21.25
C GLY A 31 26.87 31.04 22.24
N GLN A 32 26.15 31.10 23.37
CA GLN A 32 26.08 29.97 24.31
C GLN A 32 25.31 28.79 23.74
N GLY A 33 24.21 29.01 23.00
CA GLY A 33 23.44 27.94 22.37
C GLY A 33 24.19 27.21 21.24
N THR A 34 24.98 27.91 20.46
CA THR A 34 25.83 27.33 19.41
C THR A 34 27.01 26.56 19.99
N SER A 35 27.63 27.08 21.05
CA SER A 35 28.71 26.42 21.79
C SER A 35 28.23 25.13 22.44
N PHE A 36 27.08 25.14 23.15
CA PHE A 36 26.50 23.96 23.78
C PHE A 36 26.20 22.84 22.76
N LYS A 37 25.53 23.18 21.66
CA LYS A 37 25.20 22.22 20.59
C LYS A 37 26.45 21.65 19.93
N ALA A 38 27.47 22.44 19.73
CA ALA A 38 28.75 21.99 19.17
C ALA A 38 29.45 21.02 20.12
N SER A 39 29.56 21.38 21.42
CA SER A 39 30.19 20.51 22.43
C SER A 39 29.42 19.21 22.62
N PHE A 40 28.08 19.22 22.59
CA PHE A 40 27.26 18.01 22.65
C PHE A 40 27.52 17.08 21.46
N LYS A 41 27.60 17.64 20.23
CA LYS A 41 27.98 16.86 19.04
C LYS A 41 29.37 16.28 19.13
N THR A 42 30.32 17.03 19.67
CA THR A 42 31.71 16.57 19.88
C THR A 42 31.73 15.40 20.86
N ALA A 43 31.01 15.47 21.97
CA ALA A 43 30.88 14.36 22.91
C ALA A 43 30.28 13.11 22.25
N GLN A 44 29.21 13.26 21.44
CA GLN A 44 28.63 12.16 20.67
C GLN A 44 29.63 11.55 19.67
N MET A 45 30.50 12.35 19.07
CA MET A 45 31.53 11.87 18.15
C MET A 45 32.56 11.03 18.90
N PHE A 46 33.03 11.47 20.08
CA PHE A 46 33.94 10.68 20.93
C PHE A 46 33.29 9.36 21.39
N GLU A 47 32.03 9.42 21.82
CA GLU A 47 31.27 8.21 22.19
C GLU A 47 31.20 7.19 21.03
N ARG A 48 30.92 7.65 19.79
CA ARG A 48 30.90 6.78 18.60
C ARG A 48 32.26 6.19 18.23
N LYS A 49 33.34 6.91 18.54
CA LYS A 49 34.72 6.45 18.32
C LYS A 49 35.22 5.51 19.44
N GLY A 50 34.45 5.31 20.49
CA GLY A 50 34.86 4.52 21.67
C GLY A 50 35.75 5.28 22.66
N ASP A 51 36.02 6.58 22.45
CA ASP A 51 36.75 7.41 23.39
C ASP A 51 35.77 7.93 24.48
N TYR A 52 35.41 7.01 25.35
CA TYR A 52 34.44 7.27 26.41
C TYR A 52 34.96 8.26 27.45
N ASN A 53 36.29 8.33 27.70
CA ASN A 53 36.87 9.28 28.64
C ASN A 53 36.65 10.73 28.19
N ALA A 54 36.97 11.02 26.95
CA ALA A 54 36.73 12.34 26.39
C ALA A 54 35.22 12.67 26.35
N ALA A 55 34.36 11.70 25.98
CA ALA A 55 32.91 11.89 25.97
C ALA A 55 32.36 12.19 27.40
N ILE A 56 32.74 11.40 28.41
CA ILE A 56 32.33 11.63 29.82
C ILE A 56 32.73 13.04 30.29
N SER A 57 33.99 13.43 30.06
CA SER A 57 34.49 14.74 30.45
C SER A 57 33.64 15.89 29.88
N ILE A 58 33.33 15.83 28.57
CA ILE A 58 32.53 16.84 27.90
C ILE A 58 31.06 16.81 28.37
N TYR A 59 30.46 15.63 28.51
CA TYR A 59 29.09 15.52 29.01
C TYR A 59 28.96 15.99 30.45
N THR A 60 29.94 15.74 31.31
CA THR A 60 29.96 16.23 32.71
C THR A 60 30.06 17.74 32.76
N ASP A 61 30.92 18.37 31.93
CA ASP A 61 31.01 19.84 31.84
C ASP A 61 29.69 20.44 31.31
N LEU A 62 29.06 19.82 30.28
CA LEU A 62 27.77 20.28 29.77
C LEU A 62 26.66 20.14 30.80
N TYR A 63 26.65 19.08 31.60
CA TYR A 63 25.66 18.83 32.63
C TYR A 63 25.83 19.83 33.81
N SER A 64 27.05 20.13 34.20
CA SER A 64 27.32 21.12 35.25
C SER A 64 26.84 22.53 34.88
N LYS A 65 26.89 22.89 33.59
CA LYS A 65 26.40 24.16 33.05
C LYS A 65 24.87 24.19 32.89
N ASN A 66 24.23 23.03 32.72
CA ASN A 66 22.77 22.89 32.58
C ASN A 66 22.27 21.57 33.20
N ILE A 67 22.11 21.58 34.51
CA ILE A 67 21.72 20.41 35.33
C ILE A 67 20.35 19.80 34.91
N ASN A 68 19.51 20.55 34.21
CA ASN A 68 18.18 20.08 33.79
C ASN A 68 18.14 19.53 32.35
N ASP A 69 19.27 19.49 31.62
CA ASP A 69 19.28 18.96 30.26
C ASP A 69 19.19 17.42 30.25
N GLN A 70 18.01 16.92 30.00
CA GLN A 70 17.70 15.49 29.94
C GLN A 70 18.49 14.71 28.89
N ARG A 71 18.93 15.38 27.81
CA ARG A 71 19.73 14.73 26.75
C ARG A 71 21.13 14.43 27.27
N VAL A 72 21.75 15.41 27.94
CA VAL A 72 23.08 15.22 28.53
C VAL A 72 23.03 14.18 29.63
N PHE A 73 22.01 14.25 30.51
CA PHE A 73 21.81 13.27 31.56
C PHE A 73 21.73 11.83 31.05
N ARG A 74 20.90 11.62 30.04
CA ARG A 74 20.79 10.29 29.38
C ARG A 74 22.09 9.83 28.71
N SER A 75 22.81 10.78 28.10
CA SER A 75 24.11 10.48 27.48
C SER A 75 25.14 10.08 28.52
N LEU A 76 25.17 10.72 29.70
CA LEU A 76 26.04 10.34 30.83
C LEU A 76 25.73 8.92 31.32
N ILE A 77 24.46 8.58 31.51
CA ILE A 77 24.05 7.21 31.89
C ILE A 77 24.57 6.21 30.86
N ASN A 78 24.31 6.48 29.57
CA ASN A 78 24.68 5.55 28.50
C ASN A 78 26.20 5.38 28.38
N VAL A 79 26.97 6.48 28.47
CA VAL A 79 28.42 6.39 28.29
C VAL A 79 29.11 5.69 29.46
N TYR A 80 28.66 5.90 30.70
CA TYR A 80 29.17 5.16 31.85
C TYR A 80 28.89 3.65 31.76
N LYS A 81 27.70 3.27 31.28
CA LYS A 81 27.34 1.86 31.05
C LYS A 81 28.18 1.23 29.92
N LYS A 82 28.31 1.91 28.78
CA LYS A 82 29.07 1.42 27.62
C LYS A 82 30.57 1.29 27.89
N SER A 83 31.11 2.17 28.71
CA SER A 83 32.53 2.20 29.04
C SER A 83 32.91 1.23 30.16
N GLU A 84 31.95 0.53 30.76
CA GLU A 84 32.11 -0.31 31.95
C GLU A 84 32.66 0.45 33.17
N LYS A 85 32.61 1.79 33.15
CA LYS A 85 33.09 2.66 34.23
C LYS A 85 32.00 2.87 35.31
N LEU A 86 31.45 1.76 35.77
CA LEU A 86 30.32 1.77 36.69
C LEU A 86 30.70 2.45 38.01
N GLN A 87 31.92 2.24 38.53
CA GLN A 87 32.36 2.84 39.81
C GLN A 87 32.49 4.37 39.69
N GLU A 88 33.04 4.89 38.59
CA GLU A 88 33.09 6.35 38.34
C GLU A 88 31.65 6.92 38.22
N GLY A 89 30.76 6.22 37.52
CA GLY A 89 29.35 6.56 37.43
C GLY A 89 28.64 6.58 38.79
N ILE A 90 28.87 5.56 39.63
CA ILE A 90 28.33 5.52 40.98
C ILE A 90 28.74 6.77 41.74
N THR A 91 30.03 7.10 41.82
CA THR A 91 30.53 8.28 42.51
C THR A 91 29.91 9.58 41.99
N PHE A 92 29.76 9.67 40.66
CA PHE A 92 29.13 10.84 40.04
C PHE A 92 27.65 10.98 40.44
N PHE A 93 26.87 9.89 40.33
CA PHE A 93 25.44 9.92 40.68
C PHE A 93 25.18 10.01 42.18
N GLU A 94 26.07 9.51 43.05
CA GLU A 94 26.03 9.73 44.49
C GLU A 94 26.12 11.22 44.82
N THR A 95 27.08 11.90 44.22
CA THR A 95 27.27 13.35 44.43
C THR A 95 26.05 14.13 43.94
N LEU A 96 25.50 13.76 42.81
CA LEU A 96 24.28 14.39 42.29
C LEU A 96 23.06 14.13 43.19
N TYR A 97 22.91 12.91 43.70
CA TYR A 97 21.80 12.55 44.58
C TYR A 97 21.89 13.24 45.94
N GLN A 98 23.09 13.35 46.51
CA GLN A 98 23.31 14.13 47.75
C GLN A 98 22.92 15.60 47.60
N SER A 99 23.21 16.20 46.44
CA SER A 99 22.86 17.58 46.13
C SER A 99 21.37 17.75 45.79
N ASN A 100 20.69 16.69 45.31
CA ASN A 100 19.31 16.73 44.84
C ASN A 100 18.50 15.49 45.28
N PRO A 101 18.30 15.27 46.59
CA PRO A 101 17.71 14.04 47.14
C PRO A 101 16.22 13.89 46.80
N LEU A 102 15.55 14.96 46.36
CA LEU A 102 14.14 14.95 45.90
C LEU A 102 13.98 14.71 44.41
N ASN A 103 15.08 14.49 43.69
CA ASN A 103 14.99 14.19 42.27
C ASN A 103 14.86 12.65 42.03
N LEU A 104 13.64 12.21 41.72
CA LEU A 104 13.32 10.82 41.48
C LEU A 104 14.21 10.19 40.42
N GLN A 105 14.49 10.90 39.32
CA GLN A 105 15.26 10.37 38.21
C GLN A 105 16.71 10.09 38.58
N ILE A 106 17.34 11.01 39.35
CA ILE A 106 18.71 10.83 39.85
C ILE A 106 18.75 9.64 40.82
N GLY A 107 17.76 9.57 41.74
CA GLY A 107 17.68 8.46 42.69
C GLY A 107 17.52 7.09 42.01
N LEU A 108 16.64 6.98 41.01
CA LEU A 108 16.48 5.75 40.23
C LEU A 108 17.74 5.39 39.44
N THR A 109 18.44 6.39 38.90
CA THR A 109 19.71 6.18 38.21
C THR A 109 20.78 5.65 39.17
N LEU A 110 20.87 6.23 40.36
CA LEU A 110 21.82 5.77 41.40
C LEU A 110 21.50 4.32 41.83
N PHE A 111 20.21 4.00 42.02
CA PHE A 111 19.78 2.65 42.31
C PHE A 111 20.23 1.68 41.20
N GLU A 112 20.01 2.03 39.91
CA GLU A 112 20.42 1.23 38.75
C GLU A 112 21.95 1.00 38.74
N PHE A 113 22.76 2.04 39.00
CA PHE A 113 24.20 1.95 39.00
C PHE A 113 24.74 1.11 40.16
N TYR A 114 24.16 1.22 41.38
CA TYR A 114 24.49 0.31 42.48
C TYR A 114 24.16 -1.13 42.15
N TYR A 115 22.99 -1.36 41.49
CA TYR A 115 22.58 -2.70 41.09
C TYR A 115 23.57 -3.30 40.07
N LEU A 116 23.91 -2.56 39.02
CA LEU A 116 24.86 -2.98 37.98
C LEU A 116 26.28 -3.16 38.53
N GLY A 117 26.71 -2.34 39.47
CA GLY A 117 28.00 -2.42 40.13
C GLY A 117 28.12 -3.54 41.19
N GLY A 118 27.03 -4.33 41.41
CA GLY A 118 27.02 -5.44 42.37
C GLY A 118 26.88 -5.00 43.83
N HIS A 119 26.63 -3.71 44.12
CA HIS A 119 26.49 -3.16 45.47
C HIS A 119 25.06 -3.38 46.01
N LYS A 120 24.66 -4.64 46.21
CA LYS A 120 23.28 -5.04 46.55
C LYS A 120 22.71 -4.32 47.75
N LEU A 121 23.46 -4.20 48.85
CA LEU A 121 23.00 -3.54 50.08
C LEU A 121 22.72 -2.04 49.86
N LEU A 122 23.57 -1.36 49.09
CA LEU A 122 23.38 0.06 48.75
C LEU A 122 22.20 0.24 47.83
N ALA A 123 22.02 -0.67 46.85
CA ALA A 123 20.85 -0.67 45.97
C ALA A 123 19.55 -0.83 46.78
N GLU A 124 19.46 -1.84 47.64
CA GLU A 124 18.27 -2.09 48.49
C GLU A 124 17.98 -0.91 49.43
N THR A 125 19.02 -0.37 50.06
CA THR A 125 18.88 0.80 50.95
C THR A 125 18.38 2.04 50.18
N THR A 126 18.92 2.27 49.01
CA THR A 126 18.50 3.39 48.13
C THR A 126 17.07 3.18 47.64
N LEU A 127 16.72 1.98 47.22
CA LEU A 127 15.35 1.66 46.80
C LEU A 127 14.35 1.89 47.94
N SER A 128 14.67 1.43 49.16
CA SER A 128 13.81 1.60 50.32
C SER A 128 13.60 3.10 50.67
N LYS A 129 14.65 3.92 50.57
CA LYS A 129 14.54 5.37 50.75
C LYS A 129 13.65 6.03 49.68
N LEU A 130 13.85 5.64 48.42
CA LEU A 130 13.05 6.15 47.32
C LEU A 130 11.58 5.70 47.44
N GLU A 131 11.33 4.49 47.89
CA GLU A 131 9.97 3.97 48.06
C GLU A 131 9.26 4.70 49.24
N ALA A 132 9.96 4.97 50.34
CA ALA A 132 9.38 5.76 51.44
C ALA A 132 8.99 7.18 50.98
N GLN A 133 9.72 7.76 50.03
CA GLN A 133 9.51 9.11 49.54
C GLN A 133 8.51 9.20 48.38
N PHE A 134 8.62 8.26 47.41
CA PHE A 134 7.92 8.32 46.14
C PHE A 134 6.94 7.13 45.92
N GLY A 135 6.81 6.20 46.86
CA GLY A 135 6.01 5.01 46.72
C GLY A 135 4.49 5.23 46.57
N HIS A 136 4.03 6.47 46.70
CA HIS A 136 2.66 6.87 46.37
C HIS A 136 2.46 7.27 44.91
N LEU A 137 3.55 7.29 44.09
CA LEU A 137 3.55 7.76 42.70
C LEU A 137 3.79 6.60 41.72
N GLU A 138 2.89 6.42 40.75
CA GLU A 138 3.09 5.46 39.66
C GLU A 138 4.41 5.66 38.88
N PRO A 139 4.88 6.90 38.56
CA PRO A 139 6.13 7.11 37.85
C PRO A 139 7.37 6.49 38.53
N PHE A 140 7.38 6.43 39.88
CA PHE A 140 8.44 5.74 40.59
C PHE A 140 8.52 4.25 40.24
N TYR A 141 7.38 3.57 40.30
CA TYR A 141 7.34 2.14 39.99
C TYR A 141 7.56 1.84 38.49
N ARG A 142 7.16 2.77 37.59
CA ARG A 142 7.50 2.67 36.16
C ARG A 142 8.99 2.75 35.92
N GLY A 143 9.69 3.61 36.66
CA GLY A 143 11.15 3.71 36.60
C GLY A 143 11.84 2.42 37.06
N ILE A 144 11.40 1.83 38.16
CA ILE A 144 11.92 0.54 38.64
C ILE A 144 11.63 -0.58 37.66
N LEU A 145 10.39 -0.64 37.16
CA LEU A 145 10.02 -1.64 36.15
C LEU A 145 10.93 -1.57 34.92
N GLN A 146 11.22 -0.35 34.44
CA GLN A 146 12.09 -0.17 33.28
C GLN A 146 13.51 -0.67 33.56
N ILE A 147 14.04 -0.43 34.74
CA ILE A 147 15.36 -0.94 35.15
C ILE A 147 15.34 -2.46 35.17
N TYR A 148 14.35 -3.09 35.83
CA TYR A 148 14.23 -4.55 35.88
C TYR A 148 14.04 -5.18 34.50
N MET A 149 13.28 -4.52 33.61
CA MET A 149 13.08 -5.00 32.24
C MET A 149 14.37 -4.92 31.41
N ASN A 150 15.16 -3.87 31.55
CA ASN A 150 16.44 -3.71 30.86
C ASN A 150 17.43 -4.79 31.28
N GLU A 151 17.44 -5.12 32.56
CA GLU A 151 18.35 -6.13 33.14
C GLU A 151 17.79 -7.57 33.06
N GLY A 152 16.58 -7.75 32.55
CA GLY A 152 15.97 -9.07 32.38
C GLY A 152 15.60 -9.78 33.69
N LEU A 153 15.32 -9.04 34.76
CA LEU A 153 15.05 -9.54 36.12
C LEU A 153 13.60 -10.01 36.26
N GLU A 154 13.30 -11.16 35.73
CA GLU A 154 11.92 -11.63 35.57
C GLU A 154 11.21 -11.82 36.92
N LYS A 155 11.90 -12.33 37.95
CA LYS A 155 11.31 -12.53 39.29
C LYS A 155 10.92 -11.20 39.93
N GLU A 156 11.79 -10.21 39.82
CA GLU A 156 11.62 -8.87 40.34
C GLU A 156 10.50 -8.13 39.60
N ILE A 157 10.44 -8.28 38.26
CA ILE A 157 9.35 -7.76 37.43
C ILE A 157 7.99 -8.29 37.91
N LEU A 158 7.86 -9.60 38.06
CA LEU A 158 6.61 -10.24 38.46
C LEU A 158 6.20 -9.86 39.90
N SER A 159 7.16 -9.81 40.82
CA SER A 159 6.94 -9.38 42.21
C SER A 159 6.47 -7.93 42.27
N LEU A 160 7.16 -7.03 41.57
CA LEU A 160 6.81 -5.62 41.46
C LEU A 160 5.41 -5.43 40.87
N ALA A 161 5.12 -6.05 39.75
CA ALA A 161 3.83 -5.95 39.06
C ALA A 161 2.69 -6.41 39.98
N ARG A 162 2.84 -7.53 40.68
CA ARG A 162 1.83 -8.04 41.62
C ARG A 162 1.55 -7.04 42.74
N ARG A 163 2.60 -6.52 43.38
CA ARG A 163 2.51 -5.58 44.52
C ARG A 163 1.85 -4.26 44.10
N VAL A 164 2.29 -3.68 42.99
CA VAL A 164 1.85 -2.37 42.50
C VAL A 164 0.41 -2.44 41.97
N ARG A 165 -0.01 -3.57 41.38
CA ARG A 165 -1.40 -3.80 40.96
C ARG A 165 -2.36 -3.87 42.13
N GLN A 166 -1.93 -4.40 43.27
CA GLN A 166 -2.74 -4.38 44.50
C GLN A 166 -2.85 -2.98 45.10
N GLN A 167 -1.78 -2.18 44.98
CA GLN A 167 -1.73 -0.83 45.53
C GLN A 167 -2.50 0.20 44.69
N PHE A 168 -2.46 0.11 43.37
CA PHE A 168 -3.02 1.13 42.46
C PHE A 168 -4.25 0.56 41.71
N HIS A 169 -4.03 -0.18 40.60
CA HIS A 169 -5.10 -0.77 39.82
C HIS A 169 -4.60 -1.98 39.00
N PRO A 170 -5.48 -2.98 38.71
CA PRO A 170 -5.08 -4.24 38.10
C PRO A 170 -4.31 -4.14 36.77
N PRO A 171 -4.65 -3.26 35.80
CA PRO A 171 -3.96 -3.22 34.50
C PRO A 171 -2.66 -2.39 34.50
N LEU A 172 -2.20 -1.91 35.67
CA LEU A 172 -0.95 -1.14 35.70
C LEU A 172 0.20 -1.99 35.19
N PHE A 173 1.00 -1.43 34.29
CA PHE A 173 2.12 -2.05 33.57
C PHE A 173 1.75 -3.06 32.48
N SER A 174 0.47 -3.34 32.22
CA SER A 174 0.09 -4.37 31.24
C SER A 174 0.56 -4.04 29.81
N GLN A 175 0.65 -2.76 29.42
CA GLN A 175 1.21 -2.39 28.12
C GLN A 175 2.70 -2.65 28.05
N GLU A 176 3.44 -2.21 29.06
CA GLU A 176 4.89 -2.35 29.15
C GLU A 176 5.30 -3.84 29.21
N LEU A 177 4.61 -4.61 30.03
CA LEU A 177 4.89 -6.04 30.19
C LEU A 177 4.49 -6.82 28.94
N GLY A 178 3.33 -6.53 28.35
CA GLY A 178 2.91 -7.13 27.08
C GLY A 178 3.97 -6.92 25.99
N TYR A 179 4.48 -5.68 25.87
CA TYR A 179 5.56 -5.38 24.95
C TYR A 179 6.87 -6.11 25.29
N TYR A 180 7.26 -6.14 26.55
CA TYR A 180 8.45 -6.81 27.04
C TYR A 180 8.44 -8.30 26.70
N TYR A 181 7.32 -8.99 26.95
CA TYR A 181 7.16 -10.41 26.66
C TYR A 181 7.08 -10.67 25.14
N GLN A 182 6.37 -9.81 24.39
CA GLN A 182 6.32 -9.92 22.93
C GLN A 182 7.70 -9.83 22.30
N ALA A 183 8.53 -8.87 22.73
CA ALA A 183 9.89 -8.68 22.22
C ALA A 183 10.81 -9.87 22.50
N ARG A 184 10.50 -10.66 23.54
CA ARG A 184 11.21 -11.89 23.93
C ARG A 184 10.56 -13.17 23.42
N ARG A 185 9.54 -13.05 22.57
CA ARG A 185 8.76 -14.17 22.00
C ARG A 185 8.04 -15.04 23.06
N VAL A 186 7.78 -14.49 24.24
CA VAL A 186 6.98 -15.15 25.29
C VAL A 186 5.52 -14.78 25.08
N TYR A 187 4.95 -15.27 23.98
CA TYR A 187 3.65 -14.83 23.45
C TYR A 187 2.48 -15.11 24.38
N ASP A 188 2.53 -16.19 25.14
CA ASP A 188 1.46 -16.53 26.10
C ASP A 188 1.32 -15.44 27.16
N ARG A 189 2.42 -15.01 27.78
CA ARG A 189 2.41 -13.92 28.75
C ARG A 189 2.10 -12.57 28.14
N ALA A 190 2.60 -12.32 26.93
CA ALA A 190 2.27 -11.09 26.21
C ALA A 190 0.77 -10.95 26.00
N MET A 191 0.10 -12.04 25.61
CA MET A 191 -1.36 -12.06 25.42
C MET A 191 -2.10 -11.87 26.73
N ASP A 192 -1.69 -12.49 27.83
CA ASP A 192 -2.33 -12.29 29.14
C ASP A 192 -2.31 -10.81 29.56
N GLU A 193 -1.17 -10.15 29.38
CA GLU A 193 -1.04 -8.73 29.68
C GLU A 193 -1.87 -7.84 28.75
N TYR A 194 -1.91 -8.14 27.45
CA TYR A 194 -2.74 -7.40 26.51
C TYR A 194 -4.23 -7.56 26.78
N ILE A 195 -4.69 -8.77 27.13
CA ILE A 195 -6.08 -9.02 27.50
C ILE A 195 -6.43 -8.31 28.81
N LEU A 196 -5.54 -8.34 29.81
CA LEU A 196 -5.73 -7.61 31.06
C LEU A 196 -5.88 -6.11 30.81
N TYR A 197 -5.05 -5.54 29.91
CA TYR A 197 -5.18 -4.13 29.52
C TYR A 197 -6.53 -3.85 28.86
N LEU A 198 -6.93 -4.68 27.88
CA LEU A 198 -8.17 -4.52 27.13
C LEU A 198 -9.42 -4.66 28.01
N SER A 199 -9.39 -5.51 29.02
CA SER A 199 -10.53 -5.73 29.94
C SER A 199 -10.92 -4.48 30.73
N GLN A 200 -9.98 -3.57 30.98
CA GLN A 200 -10.17 -2.35 31.77
C GLN A 200 -10.19 -1.07 30.93
N ASN A 201 -9.62 -1.08 29.70
CA ASN A 201 -9.47 0.09 28.84
C ASN A 201 -10.27 -0.04 27.55
N LYS A 202 -11.60 0.03 27.66
CA LYS A 202 -12.54 -0.20 26.55
C LYS A 202 -12.28 0.65 25.31
N ASP A 203 -11.91 1.92 25.48
CA ASP A 203 -11.77 2.88 24.38
C ASP A 203 -10.33 3.02 23.84
N ARG A 204 -9.32 2.61 24.59
CA ARG A 204 -7.90 2.78 24.26
C ARG A 204 -7.21 1.54 23.67
N GLY A 205 -7.98 0.58 23.19
CA GLY A 205 -7.45 -0.72 22.72
C GLY A 205 -6.82 -0.74 21.34
N TYR A 206 -6.86 0.34 20.56
CA TYR A 206 -6.39 0.35 19.16
C TYR A 206 -4.91 -0.01 19.01
N TYR A 207 -4.04 0.54 19.86
CA TYR A 207 -2.62 0.23 19.82
C TYR A 207 -2.32 -1.25 20.14
N ILE A 208 -3.00 -1.79 21.15
CA ILE A 208 -2.87 -3.21 21.54
C ILE A 208 -3.39 -4.12 20.42
N SER A 209 -4.53 -3.77 19.80
CA SER A 209 -5.06 -4.51 18.64
C SER A 209 -4.01 -4.63 17.52
N LYS A 210 -3.38 -3.52 17.16
CA LYS A 210 -2.30 -3.53 16.15
C LYS A 210 -1.11 -4.40 16.56
N ARG A 211 -0.76 -4.41 17.83
CA ARG A 211 0.34 -5.23 18.35
C ARG A 211 0.03 -6.72 18.27
N ILE A 212 -1.17 -7.12 18.68
CA ILE A 212 -1.62 -8.51 18.58
C ILE A 212 -1.64 -8.96 17.11
N LEU A 213 -2.20 -8.13 16.21
CA LEU A 213 -2.23 -8.44 14.79
C LEU A 213 -0.83 -8.48 14.16
N LYS A 214 0.09 -7.62 14.59
CA LYS A 214 1.49 -7.70 14.15
C LYS A 214 2.19 -8.94 14.70
N MET A 215 1.91 -9.31 15.94
CA MET A 215 2.47 -10.53 16.55
C MET A 215 2.07 -11.78 15.78
N SER A 216 0.87 -11.80 15.16
CA SER A 216 0.40 -12.94 14.34
C SER A 216 1.16 -13.13 13.01
N ASP A 217 2.15 -12.29 12.70
CA ASP A 217 3.10 -12.54 11.60
C ASP A 217 4.11 -13.66 11.97
N GLU A 218 4.27 -13.96 13.26
CA GLU A 218 5.14 -15.02 13.76
C GLU A 218 4.32 -16.32 13.92
N PRO A 219 4.61 -17.39 13.17
CA PRO A 219 3.82 -18.62 13.15
C PRO A 219 3.58 -19.24 14.53
N GLU A 220 4.59 -19.18 15.41
CA GLU A 220 4.55 -19.71 16.77
C GLU A 220 3.50 -19.04 17.66
N SER A 221 3.13 -17.80 17.34
CA SER A 221 2.15 -17.01 18.11
C SER A 221 0.70 -17.32 17.74
N ILE A 222 0.43 -17.83 16.53
CA ILE A 222 -0.91 -17.96 15.95
C ILE A 222 -1.85 -18.76 16.85
N SER A 223 -1.43 -19.96 17.28
CA SER A 223 -2.24 -20.82 18.13
C SER A 223 -2.49 -20.22 19.53
N ILE A 224 -1.52 -19.48 20.05
CA ILE A 224 -1.63 -18.80 21.34
C ILE A 224 -2.61 -17.66 21.25
N ILE A 225 -2.53 -16.83 20.20
CA ILE A 225 -3.45 -15.71 19.96
C ILE A 225 -4.87 -16.22 19.81
N ASP A 226 -5.08 -17.23 18.96
CA ASP A 226 -6.40 -17.87 18.76
C ASP A 226 -7.00 -18.32 20.08
N LYS A 227 -6.28 -19.16 20.83
CA LYS A 227 -6.72 -19.69 22.12
C LYS A 227 -7.08 -18.58 23.12
N LYS A 228 -6.18 -17.62 23.32
CA LYS A 228 -6.33 -16.57 24.32
C LYS A 228 -7.46 -15.60 23.98
N LEU A 229 -7.59 -15.16 22.73
CA LEU A 229 -8.67 -14.28 22.31
C LEU A 229 -10.03 -14.99 22.36
N THR A 230 -10.10 -16.26 21.92
CA THR A 230 -11.33 -17.05 21.98
C THR A 230 -11.80 -17.24 23.41
N GLN A 231 -10.91 -17.61 24.33
CA GLN A 231 -11.24 -17.75 25.76
C GLN A 231 -11.71 -16.45 26.41
N SER A 232 -11.23 -15.31 25.93
CA SER A 232 -11.50 -13.98 26.50
C SER A 232 -12.60 -13.20 25.75
N SER A 233 -13.16 -13.76 24.69
CA SER A 233 -14.14 -13.07 23.82
C SER A 233 -15.41 -12.62 24.56
N HIS A 234 -15.78 -13.31 25.66
CA HIS A 234 -16.92 -12.98 26.49
C HIS A 234 -16.72 -11.73 27.38
N ILE A 235 -15.49 -11.25 27.54
CA ILE A 235 -15.17 -10.13 28.43
C ILE A 235 -15.65 -8.81 27.84
N HIS A 236 -15.43 -8.60 26.53
CA HIS A 236 -15.78 -7.33 25.88
C HIS A 236 -15.76 -7.44 24.34
N ASP A 237 -16.69 -6.72 23.68
CA ASP A 237 -16.80 -6.66 22.21
C ASP A 237 -15.48 -6.30 21.50
N ARG A 238 -14.63 -5.49 22.13
CA ARG A 238 -13.31 -5.14 21.57
C ARG A 238 -12.44 -6.39 21.31
N ILE A 239 -12.53 -7.39 22.19
CA ILE A 239 -11.77 -8.64 22.02
C ILE A 239 -12.35 -9.44 20.85
N ILE A 240 -13.68 -9.44 20.68
CA ILE A 240 -14.34 -10.05 19.52
C ILE A 240 -13.88 -9.36 18.21
N PHE A 241 -13.77 -8.02 18.21
CA PHE A 241 -13.24 -7.30 17.04
C PHE A 241 -11.81 -7.71 16.71
N ILE A 242 -10.94 -7.82 17.72
CA ILE A 242 -9.54 -8.22 17.50
C ILE A 242 -9.48 -9.66 16.98
N LEU A 243 -10.31 -10.54 17.51
CA LEU A 243 -10.40 -11.94 17.06
C LEU A 243 -10.94 -12.02 15.62
N ALA A 244 -11.92 -11.19 15.25
CA ALA A 244 -12.41 -11.12 13.87
C ALA A 244 -11.32 -10.62 12.90
N ASP A 245 -10.61 -9.55 13.27
CA ASP A 245 -9.49 -9.02 12.47
C ASP A 245 -8.34 -10.05 12.38
N PHE A 246 -8.09 -10.81 13.45
CA PHE A 246 -7.11 -11.89 13.45
C PHE A 246 -7.51 -13.01 12.48
N TYR A 247 -8.73 -13.52 12.55
CA TYR A 247 -9.19 -14.55 11.61
C TYR A 247 -9.22 -14.04 10.16
N PHE A 248 -9.60 -12.79 9.96
CA PHE A 248 -9.54 -12.17 8.63
C PHE A 248 -8.10 -12.19 8.08
N LYS A 249 -7.12 -11.79 8.89
CA LYS A 249 -5.70 -11.79 8.50
C LYS A 249 -5.18 -13.21 8.23
N GLN A 250 -5.69 -14.21 8.94
CA GLN A 250 -5.36 -15.63 8.70
C GLN A 250 -6.17 -16.25 7.56
N GLN A 251 -6.90 -15.45 6.76
CA GLN A 251 -7.77 -15.87 5.66
C GLN A 251 -8.90 -16.84 6.08
N GLN A 252 -9.21 -16.92 7.37
CA GLN A 252 -10.31 -17.71 7.91
C GLN A 252 -11.60 -16.88 7.87
N TYR A 253 -12.02 -16.49 6.65
CA TYR A 253 -13.11 -15.53 6.42
C TYR A 253 -14.45 -15.95 7.04
N GLN A 254 -14.76 -17.26 7.04
CA GLN A 254 -15.97 -17.79 7.65
C GLN A 254 -16.02 -17.53 9.17
N LYS A 255 -14.91 -17.73 9.89
CA LYS A 255 -14.85 -17.45 11.32
C LYS A 255 -14.95 -15.95 11.60
N ALA A 256 -14.24 -15.13 10.82
CA ALA A 256 -14.33 -13.68 10.92
C ALA A 256 -15.79 -13.21 10.71
N PHE A 257 -16.47 -13.75 9.70
CA PHE A 257 -17.87 -13.45 9.40
C PHE A 257 -18.80 -13.79 10.58
N GLN A 258 -18.66 -14.98 11.18
CA GLN A 258 -19.45 -15.39 12.34
C GLN A 258 -19.30 -14.44 13.53
N LEU A 259 -18.09 -13.96 13.79
CA LEU A 259 -17.84 -12.97 14.84
C LEU A 259 -18.49 -11.62 14.53
N HIS A 260 -18.48 -11.20 13.27
CA HIS A 260 -19.22 -9.99 12.86
C HIS A 260 -20.74 -10.15 13.03
N VAL A 261 -21.29 -11.36 12.81
CA VAL A 261 -22.70 -11.67 13.09
C VAL A 261 -22.98 -11.59 14.59
N GLN A 262 -22.11 -12.13 15.43
CA GLN A 262 -22.23 -12.05 16.89
C GLN A 262 -22.24 -10.60 17.40
N LEU A 263 -21.46 -9.72 16.78
CA LEU A 263 -21.41 -8.28 17.10
C LEU A 263 -22.68 -7.52 16.70
N GLY A 264 -23.60 -8.16 15.96
CA GLY A 264 -24.89 -7.60 15.58
C GLY A 264 -24.89 -6.81 14.26
N ALA A 265 -26.09 -6.36 13.87
CA ALA A 265 -26.34 -5.62 12.63
C ALA A 265 -27.56 -4.68 12.80
N ILE A 266 -27.60 -3.88 13.87
CA ILE A 266 -28.78 -3.08 14.24
C ILE A 266 -28.51 -1.59 14.07
N THR A 267 -27.35 -1.11 14.53
CA THR A 267 -27.04 0.31 14.59
C THR A 267 -26.38 0.83 13.30
N PRO A 268 -26.43 2.14 13.02
CA PRO A 268 -25.68 2.74 11.91
C PRO A 268 -24.15 2.44 11.99
N LYS A 269 -23.62 2.31 13.21
CA LYS A 269 -22.22 1.93 13.44
C LYS A 269 -21.94 0.49 12.99
N ASP A 270 -22.91 -0.41 13.25
CA ASP A 270 -22.81 -1.79 12.75
C ASP A 270 -22.86 -1.84 11.23
N MET A 271 -23.74 -1.06 10.59
CA MET A 271 -23.79 -0.98 9.13
C MET A 271 -22.47 -0.50 8.54
N SER A 272 -21.85 0.52 9.13
CA SER A 272 -20.52 1.01 8.71
C SER A 272 -19.44 -0.05 8.89
N ARG A 273 -19.48 -0.83 9.96
CA ARG A 273 -18.58 -1.97 10.21
C ARG A 273 -18.77 -3.07 9.15
N TRP A 274 -20.02 -3.49 8.91
CA TRP A 274 -20.34 -4.48 7.88
C TRP A 274 -19.88 -4.03 6.49
N PHE A 275 -20.10 -2.76 6.15
CA PHE A 275 -19.66 -2.19 4.88
C PHE A 275 -18.14 -2.23 4.72
N LYS A 276 -17.40 -1.86 5.78
CA LYS A 276 -15.94 -1.96 5.78
C LYS A 276 -15.48 -3.41 5.60
N PHE A 277 -16.05 -4.34 6.34
CA PHE A 277 -15.71 -5.75 6.27
C PHE A 277 -16.02 -6.34 4.89
N ALA A 278 -17.20 -6.06 4.32
CA ALA A 278 -17.57 -6.49 2.97
C ALA A 278 -16.58 -6.00 1.91
N ASN A 279 -16.16 -4.74 1.98
CA ASN A 279 -15.16 -4.19 1.05
C ASN A 279 -13.76 -4.81 1.25
N GLN A 280 -13.39 -5.17 2.48
CA GLN A 280 -12.13 -5.88 2.75
C GLN A 280 -12.17 -7.28 2.15
N LEU A 281 -13.26 -8.03 2.35
CA LEU A 281 -13.47 -9.35 1.73
C LEU A 281 -13.40 -9.29 0.20
N GLN A 282 -13.97 -8.23 -0.39
CA GLN A 282 -13.94 -8.01 -1.84
C GLN A 282 -12.50 -7.80 -2.35
N LYS A 283 -11.67 -7.07 -1.61
CA LYS A 283 -10.25 -6.86 -1.94
C LYS A 283 -9.43 -8.14 -1.85
N GLU A 284 -9.77 -9.01 -0.90
CA GLU A 284 -9.14 -10.33 -0.73
C GLU A 284 -9.76 -11.40 -1.65
N LEU A 285 -10.57 -11.01 -2.63
CA LEU A 285 -11.25 -11.89 -3.59
C LEU A 285 -12.19 -12.92 -2.94
N ALA A 286 -12.54 -12.74 -1.66
CA ALA A 286 -13.48 -13.57 -0.92
C ALA A 286 -14.94 -13.19 -1.23
N TYR A 287 -15.32 -13.27 -2.51
CA TYR A 287 -16.57 -12.70 -3.04
C TYR A 287 -17.82 -13.29 -2.40
N SER A 288 -17.88 -14.58 -2.15
CA SER A 288 -19.04 -15.23 -1.50
C SER A 288 -19.33 -14.58 -0.14
N HIS A 289 -18.30 -14.40 0.69
CA HIS A 289 -18.47 -13.77 2.01
C HIS A 289 -18.76 -12.26 1.88
N SER A 290 -18.18 -11.59 0.89
CA SER A 290 -18.46 -10.18 0.60
C SER A 290 -19.94 -9.97 0.23
N ILE A 291 -20.48 -10.81 -0.64
CA ILE A 291 -21.90 -10.80 -1.03
C ILE A 291 -22.79 -10.93 0.21
N HIS A 292 -22.59 -11.96 1.03
CA HIS A 292 -23.37 -12.13 2.25
C HIS A 292 -23.28 -10.93 3.22
N ALA A 293 -22.09 -10.32 3.32
CA ALA A 293 -21.91 -9.13 4.16
C ALA A 293 -22.68 -7.91 3.63
N PHE A 294 -22.74 -7.69 2.31
CA PHE A 294 -23.57 -6.63 1.73
C PHE A 294 -25.06 -6.93 1.85
N GLU A 295 -25.48 -8.20 1.73
CA GLU A 295 -26.88 -8.61 1.93
C GLU A 295 -27.37 -8.31 3.36
N ILE A 296 -26.51 -8.49 4.38
CA ILE A 296 -26.83 -8.11 5.76
C ILE A 296 -27.14 -6.61 5.85
N ILE A 297 -26.38 -5.77 5.15
CA ILE A 297 -26.64 -4.33 5.11
C ILE A 297 -27.98 -4.04 4.45
N LEU A 298 -28.28 -4.66 3.32
CA LEU A 298 -29.57 -4.46 2.62
C LEU A 298 -30.75 -4.89 3.46
N LYS A 299 -30.61 -5.98 4.23
CA LYS A 299 -31.67 -6.49 5.11
C LYS A 299 -31.94 -5.58 6.30
N ASN A 300 -30.91 -4.98 6.89
CA ASN A 300 -31.02 -4.33 8.21
C ASN A 300 -30.93 -2.79 8.14
N SER A 301 -30.36 -2.21 7.09
CA SER A 301 -30.23 -0.75 6.98
C SER A 301 -31.51 -0.11 6.40
N GLN A 302 -31.97 0.94 7.05
CA GLN A 302 -33.02 1.83 6.51
C GLN A 302 -32.43 3.06 5.81
N ASP A 303 -31.13 3.29 5.96
CA ASP A 303 -30.46 4.40 5.30
C ASP A 303 -30.31 4.14 3.79
N SER A 304 -30.98 4.97 2.99
CA SER A 304 -30.98 4.88 1.53
C SER A 304 -29.57 4.95 0.95
N HIS A 305 -28.70 5.81 1.51
CA HIS A 305 -27.32 5.95 1.04
C HIS A 305 -26.51 4.66 1.28
N MET A 306 -26.61 4.10 2.49
CA MET A 306 -25.91 2.84 2.83
C MET A 306 -26.43 1.67 1.99
N ARG A 307 -27.74 1.60 1.75
CA ARG A 307 -28.35 0.58 0.87
C ARG A 307 -27.83 0.68 -0.56
N GLY A 308 -27.76 1.91 -1.11
CA GLY A 308 -27.20 2.14 -2.44
C GLY A 308 -25.73 1.75 -2.55
N GLN A 309 -24.93 2.02 -1.52
CA GLN A 309 -23.53 1.56 -1.46
C GLN A 309 -23.43 0.02 -1.40
N ALA A 310 -24.32 -0.64 -0.66
CA ALA A 310 -24.34 -2.10 -0.59
C ALA A 310 -24.75 -2.74 -1.93
N LEU A 311 -25.72 -2.16 -2.65
CA LEU A 311 -26.10 -2.60 -4.00
C LEU A 311 -24.93 -2.47 -4.98
N ILE A 312 -24.19 -1.35 -4.96
CA ILE A 312 -22.98 -1.18 -5.77
C ILE A 312 -21.93 -2.23 -5.38
N GLY A 313 -21.76 -2.49 -4.09
CA GLY A 313 -20.85 -3.52 -3.60
C GLY A 313 -21.20 -4.92 -4.10
N LEU A 314 -22.50 -5.28 -4.07
CA LEU A 314 -23.00 -6.54 -4.63
C LEU A 314 -22.74 -6.61 -6.13
N GLY A 315 -23.13 -5.58 -6.89
CA GLY A 315 -22.86 -5.49 -8.32
C GLY A 315 -21.39 -5.75 -8.64
N LYS A 316 -20.47 -5.09 -7.93
CA LYS A 316 -19.01 -5.28 -8.10
C LYS A 316 -18.53 -6.67 -7.72
N SER A 317 -19.09 -7.28 -6.65
CA SER A 317 -18.71 -8.64 -6.25
C SER A 317 -19.11 -9.69 -7.29
N PHE A 318 -20.27 -9.54 -7.91
CA PHE A 318 -20.69 -10.39 -9.02
C PHE A 318 -19.93 -10.08 -10.32
N GLU A 319 -19.70 -8.80 -10.62
CA GLU A 319 -18.95 -8.36 -11.79
C GLU A 319 -17.54 -8.93 -11.83
N ALA A 320 -16.85 -8.93 -10.67
CA ALA A 320 -15.50 -9.50 -10.56
C ALA A 320 -15.46 -11.03 -10.80
N GLN A 321 -16.60 -11.70 -10.79
CA GLN A 321 -16.73 -13.14 -11.05
C GLN A 321 -17.33 -13.47 -12.44
N ILE A 322 -17.56 -12.45 -13.27
CA ILE A 322 -18.05 -12.68 -14.65
C ILE A 322 -17.04 -13.51 -15.42
N THR A 323 -15.76 -13.16 -15.33
CA THR A 323 -14.66 -13.95 -15.89
C THR A 323 -14.00 -14.73 -14.76
N PRO A 324 -14.05 -16.07 -14.75
CA PRO A 324 -13.38 -16.87 -13.73
C PRO A 324 -11.88 -16.57 -13.68
N THR A 325 -11.33 -16.48 -12.46
CA THR A 325 -9.89 -16.23 -12.24
C THR A 325 -8.99 -17.28 -12.89
N SER A 326 -9.50 -18.49 -13.11
CA SER A 326 -8.80 -19.56 -13.83
C SER A 326 -8.56 -19.27 -15.31
N TYR A 327 -9.21 -18.26 -15.86
CA TYR A 327 -9.10 -17.84 -17.25
C TYR A 327 -8.40 -16.49 -17.44
N THR A 328 -7.89 -15.88 -16.38
CA THR A 328 -7.03 -14.71 -16.50
C THR A 328 -5.63 -15.13 -16.96
N ASN A 329 -4.94 -14.24 -17.65
CA ASN A 329 -3.56 -14.48 -18.05
C ASN A 329 -2.68 -14.75 -16.81
N ILE A 330 -1.93 -15.85 -16.86
CA ILE A 330 -1.09 -16.30 -15.76
C ILE A 330 0.22 -15.52 -15.76
N ILE A 331 0.69 -15.20 -16.94
CA ILE A 331 1.93 -14.45 -17.20
C ILE A 331 1.56 -13.30 -18.12
N ASP A 332 1.91 -12.09 -17.69
CA ASP A 332 1.77 -10.91 -18.54
C ASP A 332 2.79 -10.98 -19.67
N TYR A 333 2.37 -10.64 -20.88
CA TYR A 333 3.24 -10.55 -22.03
C TYR A 333 3.06 -9.19 -22.72
N TYR A 334 3.99 -8.84 -23.57
CA TYR A 334 4.27 -7.52 -24.11
C TYR A 334 3.05 -6.63 -24.40
N TYR A 335 1.98 -7.20 -24.98
CA TYR A 335 0.80 -6.40 -25.33
C TYR A 335 -0.25 -6.24 -24.21
N ASN A 336 -0.10 -6.90 -23.07
CA ASN A 336 -1.10 -6.84 -22.01
C ASN A 336 -0.78 -5.79 -20.95
N ASP A 337 0.45 -5.35 -20.84
CA ASP A 337 0.93 -4.40 -19.85
C ASP A 337 1.28 -3.02 -20.42
N ASN A 338 1.12 -2.82 -21.74
CA ASN A 338 1.36 -1.54 -22.41
C ASN A 338 0.06 -0.78 -22.67
N LEU A 339 -0.07 0.40 -22.12
CA LEU A 339 -1.25 1.28 -22.21
C LEU A 339 -1.73 1.53 -23.66
N PHE A 340 -0.81 1.60 -24.62
CA PHE A 340 -1.12 1.93 -26.02
C PHE A 340 -1.46 0.70 -26.86
N LEU A 341 -1.00 -0.47 -26.46
CA LEU A 341 -1.14 -1.72 -27.21
C LEU A 341 -2.11 -2.71 -26.55
N ASP A 342 -2.44 -2.51 -25.27
CA ASP A 342 -3.36 -3.37 -24.55
C ASP A 342 -4.77 -3.32 -25.14
N THR A 343 -5.37 -4.48 -25.24
CA THR A 343 -6.78 -4.68 -25.64
C THR A 343 -7.44 -5.64 -24.66
N PRO A 344 -7.88 -5.15 -23.48
CA PRO A 344 -8.41 -5.98 -22.39
C PRO A 344 -9.53 -6.91 -22.80
N MET A 345 -10.32 -6.55 -23.82
CA MET A 345 -11.40 -7.41 -24.34
C MET A 345 -10.91 -8.75 -24.91
N LEU A 346 -9.67 -8.83 -25.40
CA LEU A 346 -9.13 -10.07 -25.95
C LEU A 346 -8.77 -11.09 -24.85
N SER A 347 -8.65 -10.69 -23.60
CA SER A 347 -8.40 -11.59 -22.48
C SER A 347 -9.68 -12.25 -21.93
N ILE A 348 -10.86 -11.79 -22.34
CA ILE A 348 -12.17 -12.32 -21.89
C ILE A 348 -12.57 -13.47 -22.82
N THR A 349 -12.21 -14.68 -22.43
CA THR A 349 -12.52 -15.90 -23.22
C THR A 349 -13.74 -16.66 -22.73
N HIS A 350 -14.08 -16.51 -21.44
CA HIS A 350 -15.20 -17.19 -20.79
C HIS A 350 -16.03 -16.21 -19.95
N ILE A 351 -17.36 -16.32 -20.07
CA ILE A 351 -18.30 -15.44 -19.36
C ILE A 351 -19.27 -16.31 -18.56
N THR A 352 -19.38 -16.02 -17.25
CA THR A 352 -20.37 -16.64 -16.38
C THR A 352 -21.65 -15.80 -16.41
N ASN A 353 -22.61 -16.20 -17.26
CA ASN A 353 -23.86 -15.46 -17.51
C ASN A 353 -24.69 -15.19 -16.25
N SER A 354 -24.71 -16.11 -15.27
CA SER A 354 -25.41 -15.89 -14.00
C SER A 354 -24.83 -14.70 -13.22
N HIS A 355 -23.52 -14.59 -13.16
CA HIS A 355 -22.85 -13.47 -12.48
C HIS A 355 -23.01 -12.16 -13.24
N LEU A 356 -22.95 -12.20 -14.58
CA LEU A 356 -23.24 -11.06 -15.44
C LEU A 356 -24.64 -10.51 -15.18
N ASN A 357 -25.67 -11.38 -15.24
CA ASN A 357 -27.06 -11.00 -15.02
C ASN A 357 -27.29 -10.46 -13.59
N SER A 358 -26.70 -11.09 -12.58
CA SER A 358 -26.78 -10.61 -11.20
C SER A 358 -26.15 -9.23 -11.02
N SER A 359 -24.96 -9.04 -11.62
CA SER A 359 -24.26 -7.74 -11.56
C SER A 359 -25.12 -6.62 -12.16
N ILE A 360 -25.67 -6.83 -13.37
CA ILE A 360 -26.57 -5.87 -14.04
C ILE A 360 -27.79 -5.58 -13.18
N ALA A 361 -28.47 -6.61 -12.64
CA ALA A 361 -29.66 -6.45 -11.83
C ALA A 361 -29.41 -5.61 -10.56
N PHE A 362 -28.26 -5.76 -9.91
CA PHE A 362 -27.91 -4.96 -8.75
C PHE A 362 -27.63 -3.51 -9.11
N TYR A 363 -26.95 -3.22 -10.24
CA TYR A 363 -26.76 -1.85 -10.70
C TYR A 363 -28.07 -1.20 -11.12
N ASP A 364 -28.96 -1.91 -11.80
CA ASP A 364 -30.32 -1.42 -12.13
C ASP A 364 -31.13 -1.12 -10.85
N SER A 365 -30.97 -1.93 -9.80
CA SER A 365 -31.60 -1.67 -8.50
C SER A 365 -31.12 -0.37 -7.84
N VAL A 366 -29.85 0.04 -8.07
CA VAL A 366 -29.38 1.37 -7.66
C VAL A 366 -30.13 2.47 -8.42
N LEU A 367 -30.32 2.30 -9.72
CA LEU A 367 -30.92 3.31 -10.60
C LEU A 367 -32.41 3.53 -10.30
N THR A 368 -33.12 2.49 -9.87
CA THR A 368 -34.54 2.60 -9.48
C THR A 368 -34.72 3.27 -8.13
N GLY A 369 -33.76 3.14 -7.21
CA GLY A 369 -33.84 3.66 -5.84
C GLY A 369 -33.17 5.02 -5.61
N HIS A 370 -32.30 5.47 -6.50
CA HIS A 370 -31.42 6.62 -6.30
C HIS A 370 -31.29 7.44 -7.59
N SER A 371 -32.17 8.39 -7.80
CA SER A 371 -32.06 9.30 -8.96
C SER A 371 -31.08 10.45 -8.67
N PHE A 372 -30.34 10.88 -9.71
CA PHE A 372 -29.43 12.05 -9.71
C PHE A 372 -28.43 12.07 -8.56
N SER A 373 -27.74 10.96 -8.31
CA SER A 373 -26.75 10.83 -7.24
C SER A 373 -25.41 10.32 -7.76
N ASN A 374 -24.34 10.53 -6.97
CA ASN A 374 -23.05 9.91 -7.26
C ASN A 374 -23.11 8.38 -7.31
N GLN A 375 -24.06 7.75 -6.60
CA GLN A 375 -24.28 6.30 -6.64
C GLN A 375 -24.89 5.89 -7.98
N SER A 376 -25.89 6.62 -8.48
CA SER A 376 -26.42 6.40 -9.83
C SER A 376 -25.35 6.61 -10.90
N ALA A 377 -24.51 7.64 -10.74
CA ALA A 377 -23.36 7.84 -11.63
C ALA A 377 -22.42 6.62 -11.64
N GLN A 378 -22.11 6.06 -10.47
CA GLN A 378 -21.29 4.85 -10.38
C GLN A 378 -21.96 3.62 -11.01
N ALA A 379 -23.26 3.42 -10.79
CA ALA A 379 -24.01 2.32 -11.38
C ALA A 379 -24.01 2.42 -12.92
N TYR A 380 -24.34 3.59 -13.48
CA TYR A 380 -24.26 3.84 -14.92
C TYR A 380 -22.85 3.60 -15.48
N TYR A 381 -21.82 4.06 -14.77
CA TYR A 381 -20.43 3.82 -15.18
C TYR A 381 -20.13 2.31 -15.26
N ARG A 382 -20.51 1.53 -14.23
CA ARG A 382 -20.25 0.08 -14.21
C ARG A 382 -21.04 -0.66 -15.29
N LEU A 383 -22.30 -0.28 -15.53
CA LEU A 383 -23.08 -0.81 -16.66
C LEU A 383 -22.39 -0.49 -18.01
N GLY A 384 -21.86 0.73 -18.14
CA GLY A 384 -21.05 1.11 -19.30
C GLY A 384 -19.81 0.24 -19.49
N GLU A 385 -19.07 -0.07 -18.42
CA GLU A 385 -17.90 -0.98 -18.46
C GLU A 385 -18.30 -2.40 -18.88
N ILE A 386 -19.42 -2.92 -18.35
CA ILE A 386 -19.94 -4.24 -18.74
C ILE A 386 -20.32 -4.24 -20.23
N HIS A 387 -21.02 -3.23 -20.70
CA HIS A 387 -21.39 -3.15 -22.12
C HIS A 387 -20.17 -2.99 -23.03
N TYR A 388 -19.16 -2.22 -22.60
CA TYR A 388 -17.94 -2.00 -23.37
C TYR A 388 -17.06 -3.25 -23.45
N HIS A 389 -16.73 -3.85 -22.29
CA HIS A 389 -15.74 -4.91 -22.23
C HIS A 389 -16.31 -6.32 -22.43
N VAL A 390 -17.51 -6.58 -21.87
CA VAL A 390 -18.10 -7.93 -21.87
C VAL A 390 -19.04 -8.14 -23.05
N ASN A 391 -19.99 -7.21 -23.23
CA ASN A 391 -21.00 -7.34 -24.28
C ASN A 391 -20.52 -6.78 -25.63
N GLN A 392 -19.47 -5.98 -25.65
CA GLN A 392 -18.95 -5.25 -26.82
C GLN A 392 -20.06 -4.44 -27.55
N ASP A 393 -21.04 -3.97 -26.77
CA ASP A 393 -22.12 -3.09 -27.22
C ASP A 393 -21.74 -1.64 -26.94
N PHE A 394 -21.00 -1.05 -27.88
CA PHE A 394 -20.44 0.29 -27.72
C PHE A 394 -21.50 1.40 -27.73
N ASP A 395 -22.65 1.17 -28.36
CA ASP A 395 -23.75 2.14 -28.34
C ASP A 395 -24.40 2.23 -26.96
N ARG A 396 -24.66 1.07 -26.32
CA ARG A 396 -25.15 1.04 -24.96
C ARG A 396 -24.10 1.56 -23.99
N ALA A 397 -22.85 1.17 -24.13
CA ALA A 397 -21.74 1.68 -23.30
C ALA A 397 -21.70 3.21 -23.32
N PHE A 398 -21.75 3.81 -24.53
CA PHE A 398 -21.77 5.26 -24.69
C PHE A 398 -22.96 5.93 -23.99
N SER A 399 -24.16 5.38 -24.17
CA SER A 399 -25.38 5.88 -23.51
C SER A 399 -25.26 5.83 -21.99
N GLN A 400 -24.71 4.74 -21.45
CA GLN A 400 -24.50 4.60 -20.00
C GLN A 400 -23.47 5.60 -19.47
N TYR A 401 -22.33 5.80 -20.16
CA TYR A 401 -21.35 6.80 -19.76
C TYR A 401 -21.91 8.24 -19.80
N GLN A 402 -22.72 8.58 -20.80
CA GLN A 402 -23.39 9.86 -20.84
C GLN A 402 -24.39 10.04 -19.69
N SER A 403 -25.15 8.99 -19.37
CA SER A 403 -26.07 8.99 -18.23
C SER A 403 -25.30 9.16 -16.92
N SER A 404 -24.16 8.50 -16.79
CA SER A 404 -23.27 8.67 -15.64
C SER A 404 -22.82 10.12 -15.47
N LEU A 405 -22.40 10.79 -16.55
CA LEU A 405 -21.99 12.22 -16.49
C LEU A 405 -23.12 13.15 -16.03
N LYS A 406 -24.39 12.85 -16.39
CA LYS A 406 -25.56 13.64 -15.99
C LYS A 406 -25.94 13.45 -14.51
N ASN A 407 -25.45 12.38 -13.86
CA ASN A 407 -25.82 12.00 -12.49
C ASN A 407 -24.82 12.48 -11.42
N HIS A 408 -24.21 13.64 -11.60
CA HIS A 408 -23.32 14.27 -10.61
C HIS A 408 -22.17 13.38 -10.14
N PRO A 409 -21.36 12.81 -11.05
CA PRO A 409 -20.17 12.04 -10.66
C PRO A 409 -19.18 12.93 -9.90
N ASN A 410 -18.43 12.33 -8.97
CA ASN A 410 -17.29 13.02 -8.37
C ASN A 410 -16.20 13.29 -9.42
N GLN A 411 -15.23 14.15 -9.11
CA GLN A 411 -14.22 14.62 -10.07
C GLN A 411 -13.40 13.46 -10.68
N ASN A 412 -13.06 12.44 -9.88
CA ASN A 412 -12.30 11.29 -10.39
C ASN A 412 -13.13 10.48 -11.38
N LEU A 413 -14.39 10.17 -11.05
CA LEU A 413 -15.29 9.45 -11.95
C LEU A 413 -15.56 10.25 -13.22
N LYS A 414 -15.70 11.58 -13.11
CA LYS A 414 -15.89 12.47 -14.26
C LYS A 414 -14.72 12.38 -15.24
N LYS A 415 -13.47 12.40 -14.75
CA LYS A 415 -12.27 12.21 -15.58
C LYS A 415 -12.30 10.86 -16.28
N THR A 416 -12.53 9.79 -15.52
CA THR A 416 -12.61 8.43 -16.08
C THR A 416 -13.66 8.35 -17.19
N LEU A 417 -14.87 8.89 -16.97
CA LEU A 417 -15.94 8.91 -17.97
C LEU A 417 -15.55 9.65 -19.24
N GLN A 418 -14.85 10.78 -19.13
CA GLN A 418 -14.38 11.53 -20.29
C GLN A 418 -13.40 10.68 -21.13
N LEU A 419 -12.48 9.97 -20.49
CA LEU A 419 -11.56 9.06 -21.20
C LEU A 419 -12.32 7.88 -21.85
N ARG A 420 -13.28 7.27 -21.15
CA ARG A 420 -14.11 6.17 -21.68
C ARG A 420 -14.99 6.59 -22.85
N ILE A 421 -15.48 7.81 -22.86
CA ILE A 421 -16.22 8.38 -24.00
C ILE A 421 -15.31 8.46 -25.24
N ALA A 422 -14.05 8.87 -25.08
CA ALA A 422 -13.09 8.85 -26.20
C ALA A 422 -12.85 7.44 -26.72
N ASP A 423 -12.62 6.46 -25.81
CA ASP A 423 -12.47 5.05 -26.17
C ASP A 423 -13.71 4.53 -26.94
N THR A 424 -14.89 4.95 -26.51
CA THR A 424 -16.14 4.52 -27.13
C THR A 424 -16.34 5.09 -28.54
N TYR A 425 -15.93 6.36 -28.79
CA TYR A 425 -15.92 6.89 -30.14
C TYR A 425 -15.00 6.10 -31.07
N LEU A 426 -13.79 5.73 -30.57
CA LEU A 426 -12.85 4.90 -31.33
C LEU A 426 -13.47 3.53 -31.65
N ALA A 427 -14.03 2.87 -30.63
CA ALA A 427 -14.64 1.54 -30.76
C ALA A 427 -15.85 1.52 -31.70
N LYS A 428 -16.63 2.60 -31.74
CA LYS A 428 -17.77 2.78 -32.65
C LYS A 428 -17.37 3.04 -34.11
N GLY A 429 -16.07 3.15 -34.41
CA GLY A 429 -15.58 3.37 -35.75
C GLY A 429 -15.43 4.84 -36.17
N ASP A 430 -15.40 5.76 -35.20
CA ASP A 430 -15.20 7.19 -35.44
C ASP A 430 -13.91 7.72 -34.78
N PRO A 431 -12.73 7.30 -35.27
CA PRO A 431 -11.44 7.67 -34.65
C PRO A 431 -11.17 9.18 -34.72
N GLN A 432 -11.65 9.88 -35.77
CA GLN A 432 -11.49 11.33 -35.90
C GLN A 432 -12.27 12.08 -34.82
N LYS A 433 -13.44 11.59 -34.46
CA LYS A 433 -14.25 12.16 -33.40
C LYS A 433 -13.65 11.87 -32.03
N ALA A 434 -13.11 10.64 -31.82
CA ALA A 434 -12.38 10.28 -30.63
C ALA A 434 -11.21 11.23 -30.39
N PHE A 435 -10.38 11.46 -31.42
CA PHE A 435 -9.24 12.37 -31.34
C PHE A 435 -9.67 13.82 -31.04
N ARG A 436 -10.63 14.37 -31.81
CA ARG A 436 -11.12 15.75 -31.59
C ARG A 436 -11.69 15.94 -30.20
N TYR A 437 -12.39 14.95 -29.67
CA TYR A 437 -12.96 15.01 -28.33
C TYR A 437 -11.86 15.08 -27.27
N ILE A 438 -10.86 14.19 -27.31
CA ILE A 438 -9.79 14.15 -26.32
C ILE A 438 -8.83 15.35 -26.45
N ASP A 439 -8.58 15.82 -27.67
CA ASP A 439 -7.75 16.99 -27.94
C ASP A 439 -8.38 18.26 -27.33
N SER A 440 -9.71 18.42 -27.47
CA SER A 440 -10.42 19.50 -26.80
C SER A 440 -10.39 19.43 -25.28
N LEU A 441 -10.34 18.23 -24.71
CA LEU A 441 -10.17 18.04 -23.26
C LEU A 441 -8.76 18.40 -22.82
N PHE A 442 -7.74 18.04 -23.59
CA PHE A 442 -6.34 18.33 -23.28
C PHE A 442 -6.06 19.83 -23.20
N VAL A 443 -6.67 20.63 -24.06
CA VAL A 443 -6.57 22.11 -23.99
C VAL A 443 -7.03 22.66 -22.63
N ASN A 444 -8.04 22.03 -22.02
CA ASN A 444 -8.63 22.47 -20.76
C ASN A 444 -8.07 21.74 -19.52
N GLN A 445 -7.50 20.55 -19.69
CA GLN A 445 -7.03 19.68 -18.62
C GLN A 445 -5.72 19.01 -19.05
N GLN A 446 -4.60 19.67 -18.82
CA GLN A 446 -3.26 19.12 -19.09
C GLN A 446 -2.89 18.12 -17.99
N SER A 447 -3.41 16.88 -18.07
CA SER A 447 -3.03 15.79 -17.20
C SER A 447 -2.43 14.65 -18.02
N SER A 448 -1.49 13.89 -17.43
CA SER A 448 -0.84 12.76 -18.10
C SER A 448 -1.83 11.74 -18.65
N ASP A 449 -2.93 11.46 -17.94
CA ASP A 449 -3.95 10.50 -18.41
C ASP A 449 -4.63 10.98 -19.69
N VAL A 450 -4.96 12.28 -19.77
CA VAL A 450 -5.59 12.88 -20.96
C VAL A 450 -4.58 12.94 -22.11
N GLU A 451 -3.33 13.25 -21.83
CA GLU A 451 -2.25 13.29 -22.82
C GLU A 451 -1.96 11.92 -23.40
N ASN A 452 -1.80 10.90 -22.55
CA ASN A 452 -1.62 9.51 -23.00
C ASN A 452 -2.80 9.05 -23.87
N LYS A 453 -4.03 9.39 -23.47
CA LYS A 453 -5.22 9.08 -24.26
C LYS A 453 -5.23 9.83 -25.60
N ARG A 454 -4.77 11.08 -25.61
CA ARG A 454 -4.60 11.87 -26.83
C ARG A 454 -3.59 11.24 -27.79
N ILE A 455 -2.45 10.80 -27.29
CA ILE A 455 -1.44 10.08 -28.09
C ILE A 455 -2.01 8.77 -28.65
N LEU A 456 -2.76 8.00 -27.84
CA LEU A 456 -3.42 6.78 -28.28
C LEU A 456 -4.41 7.05 -29.44
N MET A 457 -5.26 8.10 -29.30
CA MET A 457 -6.20 8.45 -30.37
C MET A 457 -5.46 8.96 -31.61
N ALA A 458 -4.39 9.75 -31.44
CA ALA A 458 -3.55 10.21 -32.54
C ALA A 458 -2.89 9.04 -33.28
N PHE A 459 -2.41 8.01 -32.60
CA PHE A 459 -1.80 6.82 -33.18
C PHE A 459 -2.71 6.11 -34.20
N HIS A 460 -4.03 6.14 -33.98
CA HIS A 460 -5.01 5.53 -34.87
C HIS A 460 -5.62 6.52 -35.89
N THR A 461 -5.24 7.80 -35.86
CA THR A 461 -5.99 8.85 -36.58
C THR A 461 -5.10 9.74 -37.43
N LEU A 462 -3.91 10.07 -36.95
CA LEU A 462 -3.00 11.04 -37.54
C LEU A 462 -1.80 10.36 -38.23
N PRO A 463 -1.06 11.10 -39.09
CA PRO A 463 0.22 10.65 -39.59
C PRO A 463 1.19 10.32 -38.44
N LEU A 464 1.94 9.23 -38.57
CA LEU A 464 2.83 8.73 -37.50
C LEU A 464 3.96 9.70 -37.13
N ASP A 465 4.40 10.55 -38.08
CA ASP A 465 5.35 11.63 -37.78
C ASP A 465 4.76 12.62 -36.77
N THR A 466 3.50 13.00 -36.94
CA THR A 466 2.78 13.87 -35.97
C THR A 466 2.61 13.18 -34.61
N VAL A 467 2.39 11.86 -34.59
CA VAL A 467 2.33 11.09 -33.32
C VAL A 467 3.67 11.14 -32.59
N MET A 468 4.77 11.03 -33.33
CA MET A 468 6.12 11.18 -32.77
C MET A 468 6.31 12.54 -32.12
N ASP A 469 5.88 13.64 -32.77
CA ASP A 469 5.95 14.98 -32.19
C ASP A 469 5.19 15.07 -30.86
N PHE A 470 4.03 14.43 -30.76
CA PHE A 470 3.26 14.38 -29.51
C PHE A 470 3.99 13.59 -28.41
N ILE A 471 4.61 12.47 -28.75
CA ILE A 471 5.39 11.63 -27.81
C ILE A 471 6.61 12.41 -27.32
N GLU A 472 7.38 13.04 -28.23
CA GLU A 472 8.55 13.83 -27.85
C GLU A 472 8.16 15.04 -26.97
N SER A 473 7.04 15.70 -27.28
CA SER A 473 6.49 16.74 -26.43
C SER A 473 6.16 16.22 -25.02
N ALA A 474 5.54 15.05 -24.90
CA ALA A 474 5.19 14.44 -23.62
C ALA A 474 6.45 14.15 -22.78
N PHE A 475 7.55 13.69 -23.37
CA PHE A 475 8.81 13.43 -22.66
C PHE A 475 9.45 14.68 -22.06
N THR A 476 9.11 15.89 -22.52
CA THR A 476 9.66 17.12 -21.94
C THR A 476 9.18 17.39 -20.51
N HIS A 477 8.08 16.79 -20.08
CA HIS A 477 7.44 17.08 -18.79
C HIS A 477 6.91 15.86 -18.03
N ILE A 478 6.89 14.67 -18.64
CA ILE A 478 6.47 13.44 -17.94
C ILE A 478 7.53 13.04 -16.89
N ASN A 479 7.05 12.63 -15.72
CA ASN A 479 7.97 12.10 -14.71
C ASN A 479 8.47 10.70 -15.11
N PRO A 480 9.79 10.44 -15.16
CA PRO A 480 10.34 9.13 -15.47
C PRO A 480 9.91 8.00 -14.53
N THR A 481 9.39 8.33 -13.34
CA THR A 481 8.85 7.34 -12.39
C THR A 481 7.35 7.05 -12.59
N SER A 482 6.71 7.69 -13.59
CA SER A 482 5.31 7.41 -13.87
C SER A 482 5.16 6.04 -14.54
N SER A 483 4.04 5.36 -14.29
CA SER A 483 3.75 4.05 -14.89
C SER A 483 3.70 4.08 -16.41
N SER A 484 3.28 5.20 -16.99
CA SER A 484 3.14 5.35 -18.46
C SER A 484 4.43 5.78 -19.17
N PHE A 485 5.53 6.03 -18.44
CA PHE A 485 6.79 6.44 -19.08
C PHE A 485 7.38 5.34 -19.96
N ASN A 486 7.44 4.12 -19.43
CA ASN A 486 7.94 2.97 -20.19
C ASN A 486 7.04 2.64 -21.37
N ASP A 487 5.73 2.72 -21.19
CA ASP A 487 4.74 2.47 -22.25
C ASP A 487 4.92 3.45 -23.43
N LEU A 488 5.16 4.72 -23.11
CA LEU A 488 5.47 5.74 -24.13
C LEU A 488 6.82 5.48 -24.82
N MET A 489 7.83 5.04 -24.06
CA MET A 489 9.13 4.65 -24.64
C MET A 489 8.98 3.50 -25.62
N GLU A 490 8.21 2.48 -25.27
CA GLU A 490 7.94 1.33 -26.13
C GLU A 490 7.16 1.73 -27.39
N LEU A 491 6.12 2.57 -27.26
CA LEU A 491 5.40 3.09 -28.44
C LEU A 491 6.31 3.92 -29.33
N ARG A 492 7.13 4.78 -28.73
CA ARG A 492 8.13 5.56 -29.46
C ARG A 492 9.08 4.66 -30.24
N GLU A 493 9.65 3.66 -29.58
CA GLU A 493 10.58 2.71 -30.19
C GLU A 493 9.91 1.92 -31.31
N LEU A 494 8.69 1.48 -31.12
CA LEU A 494 7.89 0.78 -32.14
C LEU A 494 7.74 1.63 -33.41
N ILE A 495 7.33 2.89 -33.27
CA ILE A 495 7.20 3.81 -34.42
C ILE A 495 8.58 4.13 -35.02
N GLN A 496 9.59 4.32 -34.19
CA GLN A 496 10.94 4.66 -34.61
C GLN A 496 11.56 3.55 -35.48
N ILE A 497 11.44 2.29 -35.06
CA ILE A 497 12.03 1.14 -35.73
C ILE A 497 11.28 0.82 -37.03
N HIS A 498 9.94 0.69 -36.93
CA HIS A 498 9.16 0.12 -38.01
C HIS A 498 8.64 1.16 -39.01
N PHE A 499 8.65 2.45 -38.67
CA PHE A 499 8.16 3.51 -39.54
C PHE A 499 9.24 4.56 -39.86
N ILE A 500 9.80 5.25 -38.85
CA ILE A 500 10.71 6.38 -39.11
C ILE A 500 12.01 5.89 -39.78
N LYS A 501 12.64 4.84 -39.22
CA LYS A 501 13.90 4.23 -39.76
C LYS A 501 13.60 3.03 -40.68
N GLY A 502 12.37 2.61 -40.79
CA GLY A 502 11.98 1.48 -41.63
C GLY A 502 12.16 1.77 -43.13
N SER A 503 12.38 0.72 -43.90
CA SER A 503 12.26 0.75 -45.36
C SER A 503 10.84 1.11 -45.79
N GLU A 504 10.60 1.41 -47.04
CA GLU A 504 9.25 1.66 -47.56
C GLU A 504 8.32 0.44 -47.32
N MET A 505 8.87 -0.75 -47.46
CA MET A 505 8.19 -2.01 -47.13
C MET A 505 7.79 -2.07 -45.63
N ASP A 506 8.69 -1.70 -44.72
CA ASP A 506 8.40 -1.67 -43.28
C ASP A 506 7.33 -0.64 -42.94
N LYS A 507 7.36 0.54 -43.56
CA LYS A 507 6.36 1.60 -43.34
C LYS A 507 4.95 1.16 -43.75
N GLU A 508 4.82 0.52 -44.92
CA GLU A 508 3.53 0.01 -45.41
C GLU A 508 3.02 -1.11 -44.51
N ALA A 509 3.89 -2.05 -44.15
CA ALA A 509 3.56 -3.14 -43.21
C ALA A 509 3.12 -2.61 -41.84
N PHE A 510 3.82 -1.59 -41.32
CA PHE A 510 3.49 -1.00 -40.02
C PHE A 510 2.14 -0.27 -40.06
N GLN A 511 1.81 0.44 -41.15
CA GLN A 511 0.49 1.05 -41.33
C GLN A 511 -0.64 -0.01 -41.34
N LEU A 512 -0.41 -1.16 -41.94
CA LEU A 512 -1.35 -2.29 -41.90
C LEU A 512 -1.50 -2.84 -40.47
N PHE A 513 -0.40 -2.95 -39.73
CA PHE A 513 -0.44 -3.33 -38.32
C PHE A 513 -1.29 -2.38 -37.49
N VAL A 514 -1.08 -1.06 -37.61
CA VAL A 514 -1.89 -0.03 -36.92
C VAL A 514 -3.36 -0.12 -37.32
N LYS A 515 -3.66 -0.36 -38.59
CA LYS A 515 -5.02 -0.57 -39.09
C LYS A 515 -5.66 -1.82 -38.54
N ALA A 516 -4.92 -2.90 -38.38
CA ALA A 516 -5.40 -4.14 -37.77
C ALA A 516 -5.68 -3.92 -36.27
N ASP A 517 -4.80 -3.23 -35.55
CA ASP A 517 -5.01 -2.88 -34.15
C ASP A 517 -6.27 -2.03 -33.95
N LEU A 518 -6.49 -1.03 -34.79
CA LEU A 518 -7.74 -0.24 -34.77
C LEU A 518 -8.99 -1.13 -34.95
N LYS A 519 -8.95 -2.09 -35.87
CA LYS A 519 -10.06 -3.04 -36.07
C LYS A 519 -10.30 -3.93 -34.86
N ILE A 520 -9.24 -4.35 -34.17
CA ILE A 520 -9.36 -5.09 -32.91
C ILE A 520 -10.10 -4.24 -31.88
N ARG A 521 -9.73 -2.97 -31.70
CA ARG A 521 -10.39 -2.03 -30.77
C ARG A 521 -11.85 -1.74 -31.10
N GLN A 522 -12.22 -1.94 -32.36
CA GLN A 522 -13.61 -1.85 -32.87
C GLN A 522 -14.37 -3.19 -32.77
N SER A 523 -13.79 -4.24 -32.18
CA SER A 523 -14.34 -5.59 -32.17
C SER A 523 -14.59 -6.20 -33.56
N ARG A 524 -13.95 -5.68 -34.60
CA ARG A 524 -14.00 -6.17 -35.98
C ARG A 524 -12.91 -7.20 -36.19
N LEU A 525 -12.96 -8.28 -35.38
CA LEU A 525 -11.86 -9.24 -35.22
C LEU A 525 -11.53 -10.02 -36.50
N MET A 526 -12.55 -10.41 -37.30
CA MET A 526 -12.30 -11.10 -38.55
C MET A 526 -11.58 -10.21 -39.56
N GLU A 527 -12.00 -8.96 -39.68
CA GLU A 527 -11.34 -8.00 -40.56
C GLU A 527 -9.91 -7.66 -40.12
N ALA A 528 -9.65 -7.68 -38.80
CA ALA A 528 -8.29 -7.55 -38.29
C ALA A 528 -7.41 -8.74 -38.73
N ILE A 529 -7.93 -9.97 -38.63
CA ILE A 529 -7.23 -11.17 -39.10
C ILE A 529 -6.97 -11.10 -40.61
N GLU A 530 -7.93 -10.69 -41.41
CA GLU A 530 -7.77 -10.49 -42.87
C GLU A 530 -6.68 -9.47 -43.17
N THR A 531 -6.64 -8.37 -42.45
CA THR A 531 -5.59 -7.33 -42.60
C THR A 531 -4.22 -7.88 -42.26
N ILE A 532 -4.09 -8.68 -41.19
CA ILE A 532 -2.82 -9.31 -40.83
C ILE A 532 -2.45 -10.42 -41.82
N ASN A 533 -3.41 -11.19 -42.30
CA ASN A 533 -3.13 -12.20 -43.36
C ASN A 533 -2.55 -11.53 -44.61
N TYR A 534 -3.12 -10.42 -45.06
CA TYR A 534 -2.59 -9.65 -46.16
C TYR A 534 -1.15 -9.14 -45.88
N LEU A 535 -0.89 -8.64 -44.66
CA LEU A 535 0.46 -8.26 -44.21
C LEU A 535 1.40 -9.49 -44.28
N GLN A 536 0.97 -10.66 -43.81
CA GLN A 536 1.76 -11.88 -43.82
C GLN A 536 2.08 -12.36 -45.21
N GLU A 537 1.17 -12.18 -46.17
CA GLU A 537 1.35 -12.62 -47.56
C GLU A 537 2.32 -11.72 -48.33
N ILE A 538 2.19 -10.39 -48.17
CA ILE A 538 2.92 -9.43 -48.99
C ILE A 538 4.22 -8.96 -48.31
N PHE A 539 4.26 -8.87 -46.97
CA PHE A 539 5.32 -8.22 -46.20
C PHE A 539 6.05 -9.17 -45.24
N GLN A 540 6.33 -10.42 -45.66
CA GLN A 540 6.94 -11.47 -44.83
C GLN A 540 8.29 -11.05 -44.21
N ASN A 541 9.06 -10.25 -44.94
CA ASN A 541 10.37 -9.80 -44.50
C ASN A 541 10.35 -8.43 -43.74
N SER A 542 9.17 -7.90 -43.46
CA SER A 542 9.07 -6.64 -42.71
C SER A 542 9.42 -6.84 -41.26
N SER A 543 10.00 -5.82 -40.66
CA SER A 543 10.42 -5.83 -39.24
C SER A 543 9.23 -5.99 -38.28
N ILE A 544 8.02 -5.57 -38.66
CA ILE A 544 6.78 -5.70 -37.86
C ILE A 544 6.11 -7.09 -37.96
N TYR A 545 6.52 -7.91 -38.92
CA TYR A 545 5.90 -9.21 -39.20
C TYR A 545 5.71 -10.09 -37.94
N PRO A 546 6.75 -10.30 -37.09
CA PRO A 546 6.58 -11.15 -35.89
C PRO A 546 5.50 -10.61 -34.95
N LEU A 547 5.48 -9.31 -34.71
CA LEU A 547 4.49 -8.68 -33.82
C LEU A 547 3.08 -8.77 -34.39
N ALA A 548 2.91 -8.65 -35.72
CA ALA A 548 1.61 -8.80 -36.38
C ALA A 548 1.09 -10.24 -36.25
N VAL A 549 1.94 -11.25 -36.46
CA VAL A 549 1.61 -12.66 -36.27
C VAL A 549 1.21 -12.99 -34.84
N PHE A 550 1.97 -12.46 -33.87
CA PHE A 550 1.66 -12.62 -32.46
C PHE A 550 0.29 -11.98 -32.11
N ARG A 551 0.01 -10.79 -32.63
CA ARG A 551 -1.28 -10.11 -32.46
C ARG A 551 -2.43 -10.93 -33.04
N LYS A 552 -2.26 -11.51 -34.24
CA LYS A 552 -3.24 -12.42 -34.85
C LYS A 552 -3.51 -13.64 -33.95
N SER A 553 -2.46 -14.19 -33.34
CA SER A 553 -2.60 -15.37 -32.48
C SER A 553 -3.45 -15.06 -31.23
N LEU A 554 -3.31 -13.85 -30.64
CA LEU A 554 -4.18 -13.40 -29.56
C LEU A 554 -5.64 -13.28 -29.99
N VAL A 555 -5.90 -12.73 -31.18
CA VAL A 555 -7.25 -12.58 -31.72
C VAL A 555 -7.86 -13.98 -32.01
N LEU A 556 -7.10 -14.90 -32.60
CA LEU A 556 -7.55 -16.27 -32.88
C LEU A 556 -7.87 -17.02 -31.60
N ASN A 557 -7.04 -16.86 -30.57
CA ASN A 557 -7.27 -17.46 -29.26
C ASN A 557 -8.56 -16.94 -28.61
N HIS A 558 -8.78 -15.61 -28.64
CA HIS A 558 -10.01 -15.00 -28.16
C HIS A 558 -11.26 -15.53 -28.88
N LEU A 559 -11.17 -15.79 -30.20
CA LEU A 559 -12.23 -16.39 -30.99
C LEU A 559 -12.37 -17.91 -30.77
N SER A 560 -11.72 -18.49 -29.78
CA SER A 560 -11.69 -19.93 -29.49
C SER A 560 -11.15 -20.80 -30.64
N LYS A 561 -10.37 -20.20 -31.55
CA LYS A 561 -9.69 -20.88 -32.66
C LYS A 561 -8.27 -21.29 -32.24
N SER A 562 -8.16 -22.00 -31.11
CA SER A 562 -6.87 -22.33 -30.47
C SER A 562 -5.90 -23.07 -31.39
N LYS A 563 -6.41 -23.97 -32.28
CA LYS A 563 -5.55 -24.68 -33.24
C LYS A 563 -4.86 -23.71 -34.20
N LEU A 564 -5.61 -22.77 -34.78
CA LEU A 564 -5.06 -21.77 -35.71
C LEU A 564 -4.13 -20.77 -34.98
N ALA A 565 -4.43 -20.49 -33.72
CA ALA A 565 -3.55 -19.67 -32.90
C ALA A 565 -2.19 -20.35 -32.70
N LEU A 566 -2.17 -21.63 -32.33
CA LEU A 566 -0.95 -22.44 -32.19
C LEU A 566 -0.15 -22.53 -33.50
N GLU A 567 -0.82 -22.83 -34.63
CA GLU A 567 -0.19 -22.85 -35.96
C GLU A 567 0.46 -21.47 -36.29
N SER A 568 -0.18 -20.37 -35.91
CA SER A 568 0.38 -19.04 -36.13
C SER A 568 1.58 -18.77 -35.22
N LEU A 569 1.57 -19.26 -33.99
CA LEU A 569 2.68 -19.09 -33.04
C LEU A 569 3.94 -19.87 -33.46
N GLU A 570 3.78 -21.00 -34.15
CA GLU A 570 4.92 -21.74 -34.70
C GLU A 570 5.73 -20.95 -35.75
N LEU A 571 5.07 -20.01 -36.45
CA LEU A 571 5.75 -19.10 -37.39
C LEU A 571 6.71 -18.10 -36.72
N LEU A 572 6.64 -18.00 -35.41
CA LEU A 572 7.47 -17.08 -34.63
C LEU A 572 8.76 -17.71 -34.09
N LYS A 573 9.03 -18.96 -34.47
CA LYS A 573 10.28 -19.64 -34.17
C LYS A 573 11.47 -18.86 -34.77
N ASP A 574 12.55 -18.79 -34.02
CA ASP A 574 13.77 -18.07 -34.38
C ASP A 574 13.58 -16.54 -34.57
N THR A 575 12.47 -15.97 -34.08
CA THR A 575 12.24 -14.52 -34.04
C THR A 575 12.53 -13.95 -32.65
N PHE A 576 12.67 -12.61 -32.56
CA PHE A 576 12.95 -11.92 -31.30
C PHE A 576 11.83 -11.99 -30.25
N ILE A 577 10.65 -12.54 -30.57
CA ILE A 577 9.50 -12.74 -29.67
C ILE A 577 9.15 -14.21 -29.48
N GLU A 578 10.05 -15.13 -29.80
CA GLU A 578 9.79 -16.58 -29.67
C GLU A 578 9.48 -16.97 -28.22
N ASP A 579 10.17 -16.40 -27.25
CA ASP A 579 9.89 -16.64 -25.83
C ASP A 579 8.42 -16.31 -25.47
N ARG A 580 7.88 -15.20 -25.94
CA ARG A 580 6.47 -14.80 -25.74
C ARG A 580 5.51 -15.73 -26.49
N ALA A 581 5.88 -16.18 -27.68
CA ALA A 581 5.10 -17.14 -28.44
C ALA A 581 5.00 -18.49 -27.70
N ILE A 582 6.08 -18.95 -27.11
CA ILE A 582 6.12 -20.18 -26.30
C ILE A 582 5.25 -20.04 -25.05
N ILE A 583 5.29 -18.88 -24.37
CA ILE A 583 4.46 -18.62 -23.19
C ILE A 583 2.98 -18.66 -23.57
N LEU A 584 2.58 -17.96 -24.63
CA LEU A 584 1.19 -17.96 -25.10
C LEU A 584 0.75 -19.38 -25.53
N THR A 585 1.64 -20.14 -26.15
CA THR A 585 1.39 -21.56 -26.49
C THR A 585 1.10 -22.37 -25.21
N GLY A 586 1.90 -22.22 -24.18
CA GLY A 586 1.68 -22.85 -22.87
C GLY A 586 0.33 -22.47 -22.26
N GLN A 587 -0.02 -21.19 -22.28
CA GLN A 587 -1.30 -20.69 -21.78
C GLN A 587 -2.51 -21.23 -22.55
N ILE A 588 -2.41 -21.34 -23.86
CA ILE A 588 -3.47 -21.94 -24.70
C ILE A 588 -3.68 -23.41 -24.33
N TYR A 589 -2.60 -24.19 -24.16
CA TYR A 589 -2.71 -25.57 -23.73
C TYR A 589 -3.31 -25.72 -22.34
N GLU A 590 -2.89 -24.89 -21.41
CA GLU A 590 -3.35 -24.93 -20.01
C GLU A 590 -4.82 -24.54 -19.89
N LEU A 591 -5.19 -23.38 -20.43
CA LEU A 591 -6.49 -22.76 -20.19
C LEU A 591 -7.58 -23.23 -21.13
N ASN A 592 -7.29 -23.31 -22.41
CA ASN A 592 -8.32 -23.59 -23.43
C ASN A 592 -8.45 -25.07 -23.79
N GLN A 593 -7.37 -25.81 -23.65
CA GLN A 593 -7.36 -27.24 -23.99
C GLN A 593 -7.25 -28.14 -22.76
N SER A 594 -7.07 -27.59 -21.57
CA SER A 594 -6.86 -28.33 -20.31
C SER A 594 -5.77 -29.41 -20.43
N ASN A 595 -4.77 -29.15 -21.27
CA ASN A 595 -3.66 -30.07 -21.55
C ASN A 595 -2.40 -29.61 -20.78
N ILE A 596 -2.39 -29.91 -19.49
CA ILE A 596 -1.32 -29.48 -18.58
C ILE A 596 0.05 -30.04 -18.98
N HIS A 597 0.10 -31.26 -19.58
CA HIS A 597 1.34 -31.86 -20.04
C HIS A 597 2.02 -31.02 -21.13
N ASN A 598 1.27 -30.63 -22.17
CA ASN A 598 1.80 -29.80 -23.25
C ASN A 598 2.08 -28.36 -22.75
N ALA A 599 1.28 -27.83 -21.81
CA ALA A 599 1.54 -26.56 -21.20
C ALA A 599 2.90 -26.57 -20.47
N LEU A 600 3.15 -27.54 -19.59
CA LEU A 600 4.43 -27.71 -18.91
C LEU A 600 5.60 -27.88 -19.88
N LYS A 601 5.42 -28.65 -20.95
CA LYS A 601 6.45 -28.81 -21.99
C LYS A 601 6.81 -27.48 -22.63
N SER A 602 5.82 -26.62 -22.91
CA SER A 602 6.06 -25.29 -23.46
C SER A 602 6.77 -24.39 -22.44
N TYR A 603 6.34 -24.39 -21.18
CA TYR A 603 6.97 -23.58 -20.15
C TYR A 603 8.40 -24.02 -19.82
N HIS A 604 8.70 -25.33 -19.85
CA HIS A 604 10.07 -25.83 -19.67
C HIS A 604 11.01 -25.36 -20.77
N ARG A 605 10.53 -25.22 -22.02
CA ARG A 605 11.33 -24.64 -23.10
C ARG A 605 11.86 -23.24 -22.78
N ILE A 606 11.09 -22.43 -22.05
CA ILE A 606 11.57 -21.09 -21.62
C ILE A 606 12.77 -21.22 -20.68
N LEU A 607 12.76 -22.23 -19.78
CA LEU A 607 13.88 -22.46 -18.86
C LEU A 607 15.12 -23.03 -19.56
N ASP A 608 14.90 -23.85 -20.60
CA ASP A 608 15.99 -24.55 -21.28
C ASP A 608 16.59 -23.70 -22.42
N GLU A 609 15.76 -22.99 -23.18
CA GLU A 609 16.15 -22.32 -24.43
C GLU A 609 16.31 -20.78 -24.25
N PHE A 610 15.66 -20.15 -23.23
CA PHE A 610 15.61 -18.70 -23.07
C PHE A 610 15.99 -18.23 -21.64
N PRO A 611 17.20 -18.55 -21.13
CA PRO A 611 17.60 -18.20 -19.76
C PRO A 611 17.69 -16.69 -19.51
N GLU A 612 17.88 -15.88 -20.57
CA GLU A 612 17.97 -14.40 -20.51
C GLU A 612 16.59 -13.72 -20.67
N SER A 613 15.50 -14.47 -20.88
CA SER A 613 14.17 -13.89 -21.00
C SER A 613 13.72 -13.27 -19.66
N ILE A 614 13.10 -12.10 -19.75
CA ILE A 614 12.48 -11.43 -18.58
C ILE A 614 11.40 -12.30 -17.94
N TYR A 615 10.85 -13.25 -18.67
CA TYR A 615 9.81 -14.19 -18.22
C TYR A 615 10.36 -15.45 -17.55
N PHE A 616 11.68 -15.65 -17.52
CA PHE A 616 12.30 -16.84 -16.95
C PHE A 616 11.85 -17.11 -15.50
N GLN A 617 11.93 -16.11 -14.61
CA GLN A 617 11.55 -16.28 -13.21
C GLN A 617 10.03 -16.42 -13.00
N PRO A 618 9.16 -15.61 -13.62
CA PRO A 618 7.72 -15.81 -13.59
C PRO A 618 7.30 -17.21 -14.05
N VAL A 619 7.84 -17.69 -15.17
CA VAL A 619 7.53 -19.02 -15.70
C VAL A 619 7.99 -20.13 -14.76
N ARG A 620 9.21 -20.03 -14.19
CA ARG A 620 9.73 -20.98 -13.20
C ARG A 620 8.84 -21.09 -11.97
N TYR A 621 8.34 -19.95 -11.49
CA TYR A 621 7.39 -19.96 -10.37
C TYR A 621 6.06 -20.62 -10.75
N HIS A 622 5.55 -20.32 -11.95
CA HIS A 622 4.29 -20.87 -12.44
C HIS A 622 4.36 -22.40 -12.61
N ILE A 623 5.46 -22.92 -13.17
CA ILE A 623 5.70 -24.38 -13.30
C ILE A 623 5.58 -25.07 -11.94
N ARG A 624 6.22 -24.55 -10.90
CA ARG A 624 6.15 -25.11 -9.54
C ARG A 624 4.72 -25.17 -9.02
N THR A 625 3.98 -24.09 -9.23
CA THR A 625 2.56 -24.01 -8.81
C THR A 625 1.70 -25.05 -9.55
N LEU A 626 1.95 -25.27 -10.85
CA LEU A 626 1.24 -26.29 -11.63
C LEU A 626 1.59 -27.70 -11.19
N GLU A 627 2.87 -28.00 -10.95
CA GLU A 627 3.33 -29.31 -10.49
C GLU A 627 2.77 -29.66 -9.10
N GLU A 628 2.64 -28.67 -8.21
CA GLU A 628 2.02 -28.86 -6.89
C GLU A 628 0.54 -29.20 -7.02
N LYS A 629 -0.19 -28.53 -7.92
CA LYS A 629 -1.60 -28.82 -8.21
C LYS A 629 -1.84 -30.22 -8.81
N ILE A 630 -0.88 -30.76 -9.55
CA ILE A 630 -0.99 -32.11 -10.12
C ILE A 630 -0.76 -33.19 -9.05
N LYS A 631 0.05 -32.87 -8.03
CA LYS A 631 0.37 -33.80 -6.93
C LYS A 631 -0.70 -33.81 -5.83
N SER A 632 -1.52 -32.77 -5.74
CA SER A 632 -2.64 -32.65 -4.79
C SER A 632 -3.92 -33.28 -5.36
#